data_e1425b26073a769f93217ef9a96e06e8
#
_entry.id   e1425b26073a769f93217ef9a96e06e8
#
_cell.length_a   1.000
_cell.length_b   1.000
_cell.length_c   1.000
_cell.angle_alpha   90.00
_cell.angle_beta   90.00
_cell.angle_gamma   90.00
#
_symmetry.space_group_name_H-M   'P 1'
#
loop_
_entity.id
_entity.type
_entity.pdbx_description
1 polymer ?
#
loop_
_entity_poly.entity_id
_entity_poly.type
_entity_poly.pdbx_seq_one_letter_code
_entity_poly.pdbx_strand_id
1 'polypeptide(L)'
;MKYEEVMIGLKQGKYAPAYMLCGKEPYYIDLVANYIENNVLDEMAREFDQTIIYGKDLTGGDVSPVIGAARGFAMMGGYKVIIVKEAQNIKKWEALAMYMDNPQPSTILVFCYKYGSPDKRLNLFKNWEKKGGVLMESEQLRDYQVEKWIRDYVAEWNNKPTPDPSLKGREGANRVTIDEKVAKILADSIGNDLTQIVGALQKLIDGRPEGVNVIDAALVERNIGISKDFNVFELQDALIKGDVVKANRITQYFSSSKDHPMVKELGILYGFFANLMIYHYLPDKTDRVAAGALGVAPFFVKDYAAAAKRYSAGKTFAIIGYFREIDARLKGINNPSAKDADLWKELIYKIMH
;
A
#
# COMPACT_ATOMS: atom_id res chain seq x y z
N MET A 1 -0.96 -18.80 5.17
CA MET A 1 0.24 -18.25 5.88
C MET A 1 0.38 -16.77 5.59
N LYS A 2 1.01 -16.00 6.50
CA LYS A 2 1.36 -14.59 6.27
C LYS A 2 2.69 -14.48 5.54
N TYR A 3 2.93 -13.31 4.92
CA TYR A 3 4.16 -12.99 4.20
C TYR A 3 5.42 -13.27 5.03
N GLU A 4 5.45 -12.81 6.29
CA GLU A 4 6.61 -12.94 7.18
C GLU A 4 6.96 -14.40 7.44
N GLU A 5 5.96 -15.26 7.64
CA GLU A 5 6.13 -16.68 7.88
C GLU A 5 6.74 -17.39 6.66
N VAL A 6 6.24 -17.05 5.47
CA VAL A 6 6.76 -17.59 4.20
C VAL A 6 8.22 -17.17 4.01
N MET A 7 8.53 -15.89 4.23
CA MET A 7 9.90 -15.37 4.09
C MET A 7 10.88 -15.97 5.10
N ILE A 8 10.45 -16.26 6.33
CA ILE A 8 11.29 -16.95 7.31
C ILE A 8 11.67 -18.34 6.80
N GLY A 9 10.70 -19.11 6.29
CA GLY A 9 10.94 -20.43 5.74
C GLY A 9 11.92 -20.41 4.55
N LEU A 10 11.70 -19.49 3.60
CA LEU A 10 12.56 -19.32 2.43
C LEU A 10 14.00 -18.96 2.82
N LYS A 11 14.19 -18.02 3.74
CA LYS A 11 15.54 -17.63 4.24
C LYS A 11 16.25 -18.76 4.97
N GLN A 12 15.52 -19.72 5.51
CA GLN A 12 16.08 -20.93 6.12
C GLN A 12 16.36 -22.06 5.12
N GLY A 13 16.13 -21.83 3.82
CA GLY A 13 16.30 -22.85 2.79
C GLY A 13 15.22 -23.94 2.81
N LYS A 14 14.09 -23.71 3.47
CA LYS A 14 12.96 -24.64 3.54
C LYS A 14 12.00 -24.34 2.40
N TYR A 15 12.09 -25.14 1.35
CA TYR A 15 11.26 -24.95 0.16
C TYR A 15 10.10 -25.93 0.11
N ALA A 16 8.92 -25.44 -0.19
CA ALA A 16 7.74 -26.25 -0.46
C ALA A 16 7.68 -26.62 -1.95
N PRO A 17 7.05 -27.74 -2.32
CA PRO A 17 6.90 -28.13 -3.72
C PRO A 17 6.04 -27.18 -4.55
N ALA A 18 5.15 -26.42 -3.90
CA ALA A 18 4.36 -25.43 -4.59
C ALA A 18 3.94 -24.28 -3.65
N TYR A 19 3.97 -23.06 -4.20
CA TYR A 19 3.52 -21.83 -3.57
C TYR A 19 2.36 -21.24 -4.35
N MET A 20 1.23 -21.03 -3.70
CA MET A 20 0.13 -20.20 -4.20
C MET A 20 0.17 -18.87 -3.48
N LEU A 21 0.71 -17.86 -4.16
CA LEU A 21 0.83 -16.49 -3.66
C LEU A 21 -0.34 -15.70 -4.22
N CYS A 22 -1.32 -15.36 -3.38
CA CYS A 22 -2.55 -14.71 -3.84
C CYS A 22 -2.96 -13.57 -2.93
N GLY A 23 -3.89 -12.73 -3.38
CA GLY A 23 -4.46 -11.64 -2.58
C GLY A 23 -4.66 -10.35 -3.34
N LYS A 24 -5.21 -9.37 -2.62
CA LYS A 24 -5.49 -8.04 -3.17
C LYS A 24 -4.26 -7.13 -3.19
N GLU A 25 -3.24 -7.44 -2.37
CA GLU A 25 -2.00 -6.66 -2.31
C GLU A 25 -0.89 -7.37 -3.10
N PRO A 26 -0.56 -6.89 -4.31
CA PRO A 26 0.44 -7.53 -5.17
C PRO A 26 1.88 -7.37 -4.65
N TYR A 27 2.16 -6.35 -3.86
CA TYR A 27 3.50 -6.06 -3.38
C TYR A 27 4.17 -7.25 -2.67
N TYR A 28 3.46 -7.90 -1.74
CA TYR A 28 4.00 -9.06 -1.02
C TYR A 28 4.12 -10.30 -1.89
N ILE A 29 3.23 -10.45 -2.89
CA ILE A 29 3.32 -11.53 -3.88
C ILE A 29 4.61 -11.40 -4.67
N ASP A 30 4.91 -10.16 -5.15
CA ASP A 30 6.13 -9.88 -5.89
C ASP A 30 7.39 -10.04 -5.04
N LEU A 31 7.37 -9.63 -3.76
CA LEU A 31 8.51 -9.82 -2.88
C LEU A 31 8.88 -11.29 -2.71
N VAL A 32 7.90 -12.16 -2.46
CA VAL A 32 8.15 -13.60 -2.31
C VAL A 32 8.61 -14.22 -3.62
N ALA A 33 7.91 -13.92 -4.73
CA ALA A 33 8.28 -14.42 -6.04
C ALA A 33 9.69 -14.00 -6.44
N ASN A 34 10.05 -12.73 -6.28
CA ASN A 34 11.37 -12.20 -6.59
C ASN A 34 12.45 -12.79 -5.66
N TYR A 35 12.11 -13.06 -4.38
CA TYR A 35 13.06 -13.74 -3.50
C TYR A 35 13.39 -15.13 -4.02
N ILE A 36 12.37 -15.93 -4.41
CA ILE A 36 12.57 -17.28 -4.96
C ILE A 36 13.34 -17.19 -6.29
N GLU A 37 12.95 -16.26 -7.16
CA GLU A 37 13.58 -16.02 -8.47
C GLU A 37 15.09 -15.77 -8.36
N ASN A 38 15.50 -15.03 -7.31
CA ASN A 38 16.88 -14.55 -7.22
C ASN A 38 17.76 -15.28 -6.20
N ASN A 39 17.20 -16.12 -5.31
CA ASN A 39 17.96 -16.67 -4.19
C ASN A 39 17.93 -18.20 -4.08
N VAL A 40 17.07 -18.90 -4.83
CA VAL A 40 17.00 -20.37 -4.76
C VAL A 40 18.08 -21.02 -5.60
N LEU A 41 18.34 -20.45 -6.78
CA LEU A 41 19.36 -20.95 -7.70
C LEU A 41 20.50 -19.94 -7.83
N ASP A 42 21.71 -20.43 -8.04
CA ASP A 42 22.83 -19.58 -8.45
C ASP A 42 22.64 -19.09 -9.91
N GLU A 43 23.48 -18.15 -10.33
CA GLU A 43 23.32 -17.48 -11.63
C GLU A 43 23.42 -18.46 -12.80
N MET A 44 24.31 -19.45 -12.73
CA MET A 44 24.49 -20.44 -13.78
C MET A 44 23.29 -21.42 -13.83
N ALA A 45 22.82 -21.92 -12.70
CA ALA A 45 21.68 -22.81 -12.64
C ALA A 45 20.38 -22.14 -13.08
N ARG A 46 20.24 -20.82 -12.87
CA ARG A 46 19.06 -20.05 -13.33
C ARG A 46 18.85 -20.13 -14.84
N GLU A 47 19.91 -20.12 -15.63
CA GLU A 47 19.79 -20.20 -17.10
C GLU A 47 19.16 -21.52 -17.58
N PHE A 48 19.34 -22.61 -16.84
CA PHE A 48 18.90 -23.95 -17.24
C PHE A 48 17.68 -24.44 -16.46
N ASP A 49 17.60 -24.11 -15.18
CA ASP A 49 16.63 -24.70 -14.24
C ASP A 49 15.56 -23.71 -13.76
N GLN A 50 15.56 -22.46 -14.26
CA GLN A 50 14.54 -21.48 -13.96
C GLN A 50 13.69 -21.20 -15.21
N THR A 51 12.36 -21.20 -15.01
CA THR A 51 11.39 -20.89 -16.06
C THR A 51 10.35 -19.92 -15.54
N ILE A 52 10.14 -18.82 -16.27
CA ILE A 52 9.07 -17.85 -15.98
C ILE A 52 8.01 -17.99 -17.07
N ILE A 53 6.77 -18.23 -16.67
CA ILE A 53 5.62 -18.40 -17.57
C ILE A 53 4.56 -17.36 -17.18
N TYR A 54 3.87 -16.80 -18.17
CA TYR A 54 2.75 -15.91 -17.90
C TYR A 54 1.44 -16.66 -18.11
N GLY A 55 0.53 -16.58 -17.13
CA GLY A 55 -0.76 -17.27 -17.18
C GLY A 55 -1.62 -16.90 -18.40
N LYS A 56 -1.46 -15.65 -18.91
CA LYS A 56 -2.15 -15.21 -20.14
C LYS A 56 -1.69 -15.92 -21.41
N ASP A 57 -0.45 -16.44 -21.42
CA ASP A 57 0.11 -17.15 -22.58
C ASP A 57 -0.28 -18.62 -22.62
N LEU A 58 -0.93 -19.13 -21.58
CA LEU A 58 -1.43 -20.49 -21.51
C LEU A 58 -2.71 -20.63 -22.31
N THR A 59 -2.67 -21.45 -23.36
CA THR A 59 -3.82 -21.70 -24.25
C THR A 59 -5.04 -22.19 -23.47
N GLY A 60 -6.14 -21.48 -23.58
CA GLY A 60 -7.38 -21.78 -22.85
C GLY A 60 -7.27 -21.72 -21.33
N GLY A 61 -6.19 -21.13 -20.80
CA GLY A 61 -5.91 -21.05 -19.36
C GLY A 61 -5.62 -22.42 -18.73
N ASP A 62 -5.05 -23.35 -19.48
CA ASP A 62 -4.73 -24.70 -19.02
C ASP A 62 -3.32 -24.75 -18.40
N VAL A 63 -3.22 -25.23 -17.16
CA VAL A 63 -1.96 -25.36 -16.43
C VAL A 63 -1.11 -26.58 -16.87
N SER A 64 -1.65 -27.45 -17.71
CA SER A 64 -0.99 -28.70 -18.12
C SER A 64 0.45 -28.51 -18.67
N PRO A 65 0.75 -27.52 -19.51
CA PRO A 65 2.12 -27.30 -19.98
C PRO A 65 3.10 -26.97 -18.84
N VAL A 66 2.64 -26.21 -17.85
CA VAL A 66 3.44 -25.89 -16.63
C VAL A 66 3.78 -27.17 -15.88
N ILE A 67 2.80 -28.05 -15.71
CA ILE A 67 2.97 -29.32 -15.01
C ILE A 67 3.86 -30.28 -15.81
N GLY A 68 3.75 -30.29 -17.15
CA GLY A 68 4.70 -31.01 -18.01
C GLY A 68 6.15 -30.60 -17.74
N ALA A 69 6.41 -29.29 -17.68
CA ALA A 69 7.74 -28.76 -17.34
C ALA A 69 8.17 -29.10 -15.89
N ALA A 70 7.22 -29.08 -14.94
CA ALA A 70 7.47 -29.35 -13.53
C ALA A 70 7.89 -30.79 -13.22
N ARG A 71 7.50 -31.73 -14.03
CA ARG A 71 7.88 -33.16 -13.87
C ARG A 71 9.31 -33.46 -14.30
N GLY A 72 9.95 -32.55 -15.04
CA GLY A 72 11.35 -32.70 -15.44
C GLY A 72 12.31 -32.50 -14.25
N PHE A 73 13.47 -33.15 -14.32
CA PHE A 73 14.54 -32.98 -13.33
C PHE A 73 15.30 -31.65 -13.54
N ALA A 74 15.94 -31.17 -12.48
CA ALA A 74 16.93 -30.10 -12.58
C ALA A 74 18.16 -30.60 -13.37
N MET A 75 18.69 -29.74 -14.24
CA MET A 75 19.83 -30.07 -15.11
C MET A 75 21.17 -29.84 -14.44
N MET A 76 21.25 -28.78 -13.61
CA MET A 76 22.50 -28.39 -12.92
C MET A 76 22.57 -28.92 -11.48
N GLY A 77 21.60 -29.73 -11.05
CA GLY A 77 21.46 -30.21 -9.69
C GLY A 77 20.72 -29.20 -8.76
N GLY A 78 20.25 -29.73 -7.63
CA GLY A 78 19.49 -28.91 -6.69
C GLY A 78 18.00 -28.82 -7.08
N TYR A 79 17.52 -27.61 -7.35
CA TYR A 79 16.12 -27.36 -7.62
C TYR A 79 15.85 -26.90 -9.05
N LYS A 80 14.65 -27.20 -9.54
CA LYS A 80 14.05 -26.57 -10.70
C LYS A 80 12.99 -25.59 -10.23
N VAL A 81 13.05 -24.35 -10.68
CA VAL A 81 12.12 -23.28 -10.27
C VAL A 81 11.24 -22.87 -11.44
N ILE A 82 9.92 -22.95 -11.25
CA ILE A 82 8.94 -22.51 -12.25
C ILE A 82 8.04 -21.48 -11.62
N ILE A 83 8.08 -20.26 -12.16
CA ILE A 83 7.28 -19.12 -11.67
C ILE A 83 6.21 -18.80 -12.69
N VAL A 84 4.95 -18.91 -12.30
CA VAL A 84 3.81 -18.56 -13.13
C VAL A 84 3.29 -17.20 -12.70
N LYS A 85 3.66 -16.17 -13.45
CA LYS A 85 3.12 -14.80 -13.28
C LYS A 85 1.72 -14.72 -13.90
N GLU A 86 0.87 -13.83 -13.36
CA GLU A 86 -0.52 -13.65 -13.81
C GLU A 86 -1.37 -14.94 -13.74
N ALA A 87 -1.20 -15.71 -12.68
CA ALA A 87 -1.90 -16.99 -12.49
C ALA A 87 -3.43 -16.86 -12.38
N GLN A 88 -3.97 -15.63 -12.21
CA GLN A 88 -5.41 -15.35 -12.29
C GLN A 88 -6.03 -15.67 -13.68
N ASN A 89 -5.22 -15.81 -14.71
CA ASN A 89 -5.67 -16.20 -16.04
C ASN A 89 -5.83 -17.72 -16.22
N ILE A 90 -5.34 -18.52 -15.26
CA ILE A 90 -5.51 -19.97 -15.28
C ILE A 90 -6.96 -20.32 -14.92
N LYS A 91 -7.60 -21.12 -15.77
CA LYS A 91 -8.99 -21.56 -15.62
C LYS A 91 -9.09 -23.06 -15.31
N LYS A 92 -8.12 -23.86 -15.78
CA LYS A 92 -8.09 -25.30 -15.64
C LYS A 92 -6.93 -25.73 -14.74
N TRP A 93 -7.26 -26.25 -13.56
CA TRP A 93 -6.32 -26.60 -12.51
C TRP A 93 -6.15 -28.13 -12.32
N GLU A 94 -6.80 -28.95 -13.17
CA GLU A 94 -6.89 -30.40 -12.99
C GLU A 94 -5.52 -31.06 -13.01
N ALA A 95 -4.64 -30.65 -13.93
CA ALA A 95 -3.27 -31.18 -14.00
C ALA A 95 -2.45 -30.88 -12.76
N LEU A 96 -2.63 -29.69 -12.17
CA LEU A 96 -2.00 -29.32 -10.91
C LEU A 96 -2.55 -30.14 -9.73
N ALA A 97 -3.86 -30.41 -9.72
CA ALA A 97 -4.46 -31.25 -8.68
C ALA A 97 -3.85 -32.64 -8.63
N MET A 98 -3.65 -33.27 -9.80
CA MET A 98 -2.99 -34.57 -9.93
C MET A 98 -1.49 -34.51 -9.61
N TYR A 99 -0.82 -33.42 -10.00
CA TYR A 99 0.60 -33.23 -9.70
C TYR A 99 0.87 -33.13 -8.19
N MET A 100 0.01 -32.42 -7.46
CA MET A 100 0.13 -32.24 -6.01
C MET A 100 -0.11 -33.52 -5.19
N ASP A 101 -0.56 -34.62 -5.82
CA ASP A 101 -0.64 -35.95 -5.15
C ASP A 101 0.76 -36.60 -5.05
N ASN A 102 1.65 -36.32 -5.99
CA ASN A 102 3.03 -36.81 -6.00
C ASN A 102 3.93 -35.76 -6.71
N PRO A 103 4.23 -34.64 -6.04
CA PRO A 103 5.03 -33.57 -6.63
C PRO A 103 6.49 -34.00 -6.78
N GLN A 104 7.18 -33.51 -7.82
CA GLN A 104 8.62 -33.71 -7.98
C GLN A 104 9.40 -33.01 -6.85
N PRO A 105 10.15 -33.76 -6.03
CA PRO A 105 10.80 -33.20 -4.84
C PRO A 105 11.82 -32.09 -5.13
N SER A 106 12.44 -32.10 -6.31
CA SER A 106 13.41 -31.12 -6.75
C SER A 106 12.79 -29.95 -7.54
N THR A 107 11.46 -29.84 -7.59
CA THR A 107 10.79 -28.76 -8.32
C THR A 107 10.05 -27.85 -7.34
N ILE A 108 10.22 -26.55 -7.53
CA ILE A 108 9.51 -25.50 -6.79
C ILE A 108 8.60 -24.76 -7.78
N LEU A 109 7.29 -24.92 -7.60
CA LEU A 109 6.28 -24.21 -8.38
C LEU A 109 5.81 -22.97 -7.63
N VAL A 110 5.74 -21.83 -8.32
CA VAL A 110 5.25 -20.57 -7.74
C VAL A 110 4.16 -20.01 -8.63
N PHE A 111 2.97 -19.84 -8.08
CA PHE A 111 1.84 -19.21 -8.75
C PHE A 111 1.58 -17.83 -8.16
N CYS A 112 1.75 -16.78 -8.97
CA CYS A 112 1.47 -15.39 -8.58
C CYS A 112 0.06 -15.02 -9.06
N TYR A 113 -0.91 -15.08 -8.14
CA TYR A 113 -2.32 -14.78 -8.41
C TYR A 113 -2.65 -13.41 -7.82
N LYS A 114 -2.56 -12.36 -8.62
CA LYS A 114 -2.74 -10.98 -8.17
C LYS A 114 -4.20 -10.55 -8.21
N TYR A 115 -4.54 -9.60 -7.31
CA TYR A 115 -5.85 -8.93 -7.21
C TYR A 115 -7.03 -9.85 -6.86
N GLY A 116 -6.75 -11.00 -6.30
CA GLY A 116 -7.76 -11.97 -5.89
C GLY A 116 -7.16 -13.26 -5.37
N SER A 117 -7.98 -14.29 -5.33
CA SER A 117 -7.57 -15.64 -4.94
C SER A 117 -8.25 -16.69 -5.80
N PRO A 118 -7.62 -17.87 -5.98
CA PRO A 118 -8.26 -18.98 -6.68
C PRO A 118 -9.52 -19.45 -5.92
N ASP A 119 -10.41 -20.15 -6.62
CA ASP A 119 -11.64 -20.67 -5.99
C ASP A 119 -11.29 -21.72 -4.92
N LYS A 120 -11.32 -21.29 -3.66
CA LYS A 120 -11.02 -22.12 -2.49
C LYS A 120 -12.01 -23.29 -2.29
N ARG A 121 -13.13 -23.34 -3.03
CA ARG A 121 -14.07 -24.45 -3.00
C ARG A 121 -13.54 -25.67 -3.76
N LEU A 122 -12.61 -25.47 -4.69
CA LEU A 122 -11.95 -26.57 -5.41
C LEU A 122 -11.18 -27.47 -4.42
N ASN A 123 -11.30 -28.78 -4.60
CA ASN A 123 -10.68 -29.78 -3.72
C ASN A 123 -9.15 -29.63 -3.65
N LEU A 124 -8.52 -29.18 -4.74
CA LEU A 124 -7.11 -28.85 -4.80
C LEU A 124 -6.72 -27.84 -3.69
N PHE A 125 -7.40 -26.70 -3.63
CA PHE A 125 -7.05 -25.62 -2.70
C PHE A 125 -7.51 -25.88 -1.26
N LYS A 126 -8.58 -26.68 -1.06
CA LYS A 126 -8.96 -27.16 0.27
C LYS A 126 -7.90 -28.06 0.91
N ASN A 127 -7.18 -28.81 0.11
CA ASN A 127 -6.15 -29.76 0.58
C ASN A 127 -4.72 -29.28 0.28
N TRP A 128 -4.54 -28.04 -0.14
CA TRP A 128 -3.26 -27.48 -0.59
C TRP A 128 -2.14 -27.67 0.43
N GLU A 129 -2.34 -27.23 1.67
CA GLU A 129 -1.36 -27.38 2.76
C GLU A 129 -1.14 -28.82 3.18
N LYS A 130 -2.20 -29.67 3.15
CA LYS A 130 -2.06 -31.09 3.46
C LYS A 130 -1.19 -31.84 2.43
N LYS A 131 -1.12 -31.33 1.21
CA LYS A 131 -0.26 -31.84 0.14
C LYS A 131 1.13 -31.16 0.10
N GLY A 132 1.49 -30.45 1.16
CA GLY A 132 2.79 -29.79 1.29
C GLY A 132 2.91 -28.44 0.58
N GLY A 133 1.83 -27.93 -0.01
CA GLY A 133 1.83 -26.60 -0.66
C GLY A 133 1.73 -25.46 0.35
N VAL A 134 2.33 -24.33 0.04
CA VAL A 134 2.22 -23.08 0.81
C VAL A 134 1.17 -22.18 0.16
N LEU A 135 0.15 -21.77 0.91
CA LEU A 135 -0.83 -20.77 0.51
C LEU A 135 -0.56 -19.48 1.29
N MET A 136 -0.08 -18.46 0.58
CA MET A 136 0.05 -17.10 1.13
C MET A 136 -1.08 -16.23 0.60
N GLU A 137 -1.77 -15.58 1.50
CA GLU A 137 -2.81 -14.61 1.13
C GLU A 137 -2.43 -13.23 1.65
N SER A 138 -2.25 -12.28 0.72
CA SER A 138 -1.92 -10.90 1.03
C SER A 138 -3.18 -10.04 1.00
N GLU A 139 -3.47 -9.38 2.11
CA GLU A 139 -4.57 -8.45 2.23
C GLU A 139 -4.09 -7.02 1.98
N GLN A 140 -4.91 -6.25 1.29
CA GLN A 140 -4.66 -4.82 1.12
C GLN A 140 -4.77 -4.10 2.45
N LEU A 141 -3.82 -3.21 2.73
CA LEU A 141 -3.86 -2.39 3.92
C LEU A 141 -5.07 -1.45 3.88
N ARG A 142 -5.67 -1.23 5.04
CA ARG A 142 -6.65 -0.17 5.22
C ARG A 142 -5.93 1.18 5.30
N ASP A 143 -6.58 2.24 4.84
CA ASP A 143 -5.95 3.57 4.73
C ASP A 143 -5.27 4.03 6.03
N TYR A 144 -5.89 3.78 7.20
CA TYR A 144 -5.30 4.13 8.50
C TYR A 144 -4.03 3.33 8.88
N GLN A 145 -3.74 2.23 8.18
CA GLN A 145 -2.56 1.40 8.43
C GLN A 145 -1.36 1.85 7.58
N VAL A 146 -1.62 2.56 6.48
CA VAL A 146 -0.60 2.92 5.49
C VAL A 146 0.46 3.85 6.07
N GLU A 147 0.06 4.85 6.85
CA GLU A 147 1.00 5.77 7.50
C GLU A 147 2.00 5.02 8.40
N LYS A 148 1.48 4.12 9.25
CA LYS A 148 2.33 3.28 10.10
C LYS A 148 3.26 2.41 9.27
N TRP A 149 2.72 1.79 8.22
CA TRP A 149 3.50 0.92 7.32
C TRP A 149 4.65 1.70 6.64
N ILE A 150 4.43 2.93 6.20
CA ILE A 150 5.47 3.80 5.62
C ILE A 150 6.62 4.01 6.62
N ARG A 151 6.30 4.32 7.87
CA ARG A 151 7.31 4.53 8.93
C ARG A 151 8.07 3.26 9.24
N ASP A 152 7.37 2.13 9.34
CA ASP A 152 7.97 0.82 9.58
C ASP A 152 8.89 0.43 8.41
N TYR A 153 8.47 0.68 7.16
CA TYR A 153 9.28 0.43 5.97
C TYR A 153 10.59 1.23 5.96
N VAL A 154 10.53 2.52 6.28
CA VAL A 154 11.73 3.38 6.38
C VAL A 154 12.64 2.90 7.51
N ALA A 155 12.08 2.47 8.64
CA ALA A 155 12.85 1.90 9.76
C ALA A 155 13.55 0.59 9.36
N GLU A 156 12.84 -0.30 8.66
CA GLU A 156 13.40 -1.57 8.16
C GLU A 156 14.46 -1.35 7.08
N TRP A 157 14.28 -0.32 6.23
CA TRP A 157 15.27 0.04 5.22
C TRP A 157 16.64 0.32 5.84
N ASN A 158 16.69 0.97 7.00
CA ASN A 158 17.93 1.24 7.74
C ASN A 158 18.65 -0.03 8.24
N ASN A 159 17.95 -1.16 8.34
CA ASN A 159 18.51 -2.43 8.80
C ASN A 159 18.98 -3.34 7.66
N LYS A 160 18.75 -2.93 6.40
CA LYS A 160 19.25 -3.69 5.24
C LYS A 160 20.78 -3.53 5.14
N PRO A 161 21.53 -4.62 4.87
CA PRO A 161 22.96 -4.50 4.61
C PRO A 161 23.17 -3.59 3.38
N THR A 162 24.02 -2.58 3.54
CA THR A 162 24.38 -1.69 2.44
C THR A 162 25.21 -2.47 1.41
N PRO A 163 24.89 -2.40 0.10
CA PRO A 163 25.68 -3.03 -0.95
C PRO A 163 27.09 -2.43 -1.07
N ASP A 164 27.30 -1.21 -0.58
CA ASP A 164 28.57 -0.49 -0.68
C ASP A 164 29.44 -0.72 0.56
N PRO A 165 30.58 -1.43 0.43
CA PRO A 165 31.50 -1.68 1.53
C PRO A 165 32.15 -0.41 2.11
N SER A 166 32.21 0.70 1.35
CA SER A 166 32.80 1.97 1.81
C SER A 166 31.91 2.66 2.87
N LEU A 167 30.65 2.27 2.96
CA LEU A 167 29.68 2.79 3.93
C LEU A 167 29.65 2.01 5.25
N LYS A 168 30.39 0.91 5.37
CA LYS A 168 30.47 0.05 6.57
C LYS A 168 31.05 0.71 7.83
N GLY A 169 31.38 1.98 7.82
CA GLY A 169 31.84 2.72 9.01
C GLY A 169 30.87 3.81 9.47
N ARG A 170 29.71 3.94 8.86
CA ARG A 170 28.73 5.02 9.11
C ARG A 170 27.41 4.54 9.74
N GLU A 171 27.47 3.45 10.50
CA GLU A 171 26.27 2.79 11.07
C GLU A 171 25.38 3.69 11.97
N GLY A 172 25.83 4.88 12.37
CA GLY A 172 25.02 5.85 13.12
C GLY A 172 24.62 7.10 12.32
N ALA A 173 25.37 7.49 11.30
CA ALA A 173 25.25 8.79 10.64
C ALA A 173 24.28 8.84 9.45
N ASN A 174 23.85 7.69 8.93
CA ASN A 174 22.99 7.58 7.72
C ASN A 174 21.59 7.01 7.98
N ARG A 175 21.15 6.94 9.24
CA ARG A 175 19.80 6.48 9.53
C ARG A 175 18.78 7.46 8.98
N VAL A 176 18.00 7.00 8.01
CA VAL A 176 16.91 7.79 7.41
C VAL A 176 15.68 7.70 8.31
N THR A 177 15.07 8.84 8.59
CA THR A 177 13.79 8.93 9.27
C THR A 177 12.79 9.66 8.40
N ILE A 178 11.52 9.50 8.67
CA ILE A 178 10.46 10.22 7.99
C ILE A 178 9.63 10.99 9.03
N ASP A 179 9.33 12.24 8.72
CA ASP A 179 8.41 13.05 9.54
C ASP A 179 7.01 12.41 9.52
N GLU A 180 6.34 12.35 10.69
CA GLU A 180 4.98 11.76 10.80
C GLU A 180 3.97 12.47 9.89
N LYS A 181 4.05 13.80 9.81
CA LYS A 181 3.19 14.58 8.91
C LYS A 181 3.45 14.21 7.45
N VAL A 182 4.69 13.96 7.09
CA VAL A 182 5.10 13.57 5.72
C VAL A 182 4.65 12.15 5.40
N ALA A 183 4.78 11.22 6.33
CA ALA A 183 4.27 9.85 6.15
C ALA A 183 2.77 9.85 5.88
N LYS A 184 2.02 10.69 6.61
CA LYS A 184 0.58 10.87 6.38
C LYS A 184 0.29 11.52 5.03
N ILE A 185 1.01 12.57 4.63
CA ILE A 185 0.87 13.21 3.32
C ILE A 185 1.07 12.18 2.20
N LEU A 186 2.09 11.33 2.28
CA LEU A 186 2.33 10.27 1.31
C LEU A 186 1.20 9.24 1.29
N ALA A 187 0.74 8.79 2.46
CA ALA A 187 -0.36 7.83 2.58
C ALA A 187 -1.64 8.37 1.92
N ASP A 188 -2.03 9.61 2.23
CA ASP A 188 -3.26 10.19 1.71
C ASP A 188 -3.14 10.60 0.23
N SER A 189 -1.93 10.95 -0.24
CA SER A 189 -1.71 11.32 -1.64
C SER A 189 -1.63 10.12 -2.57
N ILE A 190 -0.93 9.06 -2.16
CA ILE A 190 -0.72 7.85 -2.97
C ILE A 190 -1.85 6.83 -2.75
N GLY A 191 -2.40 6.78 -1.54
CA GLY A 191 -3.38 5.78 -1.12
C GLY A 191 -2.71 4.53 -0.57
N ASN A 192 -3.36 3.36 -0.74
CA ASN A 192 -2.93 2.09 -0.16
C ASN A 192 -2.22 1.15 -1.15
N ASP A 193 -1.77 1.64 -2.29
CA ASP A 193 -0.93 0.88 -3.24
C ASP A 193 0.52 0.85 -2.74
N LEU A 194 0.91 -0.25 -2.10
CA LEU A 194 2.25 -0.40 -1.53
C LEU A 194 3.36 -0.35 -2.58
N THR A 195 3.10 -0.78 -3.81
CA THR A 195 4.09 -0.73 -4.89
C THR A 195 4.42 0.71 -5.26
N GLN A 196 3.40 1.56 -5.38
CA GLN A 196 3.60 2.99 -5.64
C GLN A 196 4.26 3.69 -4.45
N ILE A 197 3.86 3.37 -3.22
CA ILE A 197 4.47 3.93 -2.00
C ILE A 197 5.96 3.59 -1.92
N VAL A 198 6.33 2.32 -2.16
CA VAL A 198 7.74 1.90 -2.15
C VAL A 198 8.53 2.62 -3.24
N GLY A 199 7.98 2.74 -4.44
CA GLY A 199 8.61 3.51 -5.51
C GLY A 199 8.85 4.97 -5.14
N ALA A 200 7.89 5.61 -4.48
CA ALA A 200 8.02 6.97 -3.97
C ALA A 200 9.07 7.07 -2.85
N LEU A 201 9.03 6.17 -1.87
CA LEU A 201 10.01 6.13 -0.77
C LEU A 201 11.44 5.90 -1.29
N GLN A 202 11.62 5.02 -2.26
CA GLN A 202 12.92 4.77 -2.87
C GLN A 202 13.47 6.04 -3.55
N LYS A 203 12.63 6.74 -4.34
CA LYS A 203 13.02 8.03 -4.95
C LYS A 203 13.42 9.07 -3.90
N LEU A 204 12.71 9.13 -2.77
CA LEU A 204 13.03 10.04 -1.68
C LEU A 204 14.34 9.68 -1.00
N ILE A 205 14.56 8.39 -0.76
CA ILE A 205 15.78 7.88 -0.14
C ILE A 205 16.99 8.12 -1.04
N ASP A 206 16.88 7.81 -2.32
CA ASP A 206 18.00 7.95 -3.29
C ASP A 206 18.24 9.41 -3.68
N GLY A 207 17.18 10.21 -3.78
CA GLY A 207 17.25 11.62 -4.17
C GLY A 207 17.57 12.59 -3.03
N ARG A 208 17.83 12.09 -1.81
CA ARG A 208 18.19 12.98 -0.70
C ARG A 208 19.61 13.53 -0.85
N PRO A 209 19.85 14.80 -0.48
CA PRO A 209 21.20 15.34 -0.43
C PRO A 209 22.07 14.60 0.60
N GLU A 210 23.38 14.60 0.36
CA GLU A 210 24.34 14.02 1.31
C GLU A 210 24.23 14.70 2.68
N GLY A 211 24.17 13.89 3.75
CA GLY A 211 23.99 14.38 5.13
C GLY A 211 22.55 14.69 5.55
N VAL A 212 21.58 14.61 4.64
CA VAL A 212 20.16 14.75 4.99
C VAL A 212 19.59 13.39 5.40
N ASN A 213 19.21 13.26 6.66
CA ASN A 213 18.73 12.03 7.25
C ASN A 213 17.22 12.01 7.52
N VAL A 214 16.52 13.09 7.22
CA VAL A 214 15.08 13.22 7.44
C VAL A 214 14.38 13.41 6.10
N ILE A 215 13.40 12.55 5.81
CA ILE A 215 12.46 12.77 4.71
C ILE A 215 11.43 13.78 5.19
N ASP A 216 11.61 15.02 4.77
CA ASP A 216 10.73 16.14 5.10
C ASP A 216 9.81 16.52 3.92
N ALA A 217 8.91 17.48 4.15
CA ALA A 217 7.96 17.93 3.14
C ALA A 217 8.66 18.61 1.93
N ALA A 218 9.80 19.26 2.13
CA ALA A 218 10.53 19.90 1.04
C ALA A 218 11.18 18.88 0.11
N LEU A 219 11.68 17.76 0.67
CA LEU A 219 12.20 16.64 -0.13
C LEU A 219 11.09 15.96 -0.95
N VAL A 220 9.89 15.78 -0.36
CA VAL A 220 8.72 15.21 -1.03
C VAL A 220 8.28 16.11 -2.19
N GLU A 221 8.15 17.42 -1.97
CA GLU A 221 7.77 18.38 -3.01
C GLU A 221 8.74 18.31 -4.20
N ARG A 222 10.04 18.32 -3.93
CA ARG A 222 11.08 18.32 -4.98
C ARG A 222 11.14 17.03 -5.79
N ASN A 223 10.97 15.85 -5.15
CA ASN A 223 11.20 14.56 -5.80
C ASN A 223 9.90 13.85 -6.23
N ILE A 224 8.79 14.15 -5.58
CA ILE A 224 7.49 13.50 -5.85
C ILE A 224 6.48 14.48 -6.46
N GLY A 225 6.68 15.80 -6.25
CA GLY A 225 5.79 16.84 -6.77
C GLY A 225 4.56 17.12 -5.88
N ILE A 226 4.47 16.50 -4.71
CA ILE A 226 3.39 16.80 -3.75
C ILE A 226 3.74 18.11 -3.05
N SER A 227 2.94 19.14 -3.27
CA SER A 227 3.21 20.47 -2.71
C SER A 227 3.15 20.46 -1.18
N LYS A 228 4.15 21.05 -0.55
CA LYS A 228 4.17 21.23 0.91
C LYS A 228 3.16 22.28 1.39
N ASP A 229 2.84 23.27 0.55
CA ASP A 229 2.00 24.42 0.91
C ASP A 229 0.54 24.26 0.45
N PHE A 230 0.32 23.47 -0.61
CA PHE A 230 -0.99 23.24 -1.22
C PHE A 230 -1.38 21.77 -1.19
N ASN A 231 -1.75 21.28 -0.02
CA ASN A 231 -2.25 19.92 0.19
C ASN A 231 -3.43 19.94 1.18
N VAL A 232 -4.12 18.82 1.31
CA VAL A 232 -5.33 18.73 2.15
C VAL A 232 -5.06 18.99 3.63
N PHE A 233 -3.83 18.71 4.13
CA PHE A 233 -3.48 18.97 5.53
C PHE A 233 -3.26 20.45 5.80
N GLU A 234 -2.68 21.16 4.85
CA GLU A 234 -2.58 22.61 4.94
C GLU A 234 -3.96 23.27 4.85
N LEU A 235 -4.90 22.64 4.11
CA LEU A 235 -6.29 23.06 4.12
C LEU A 235 -6.95 22.79 5.49
N GLN A 236 -6.77 21.61 6.08
CA GLN A 236 -7.25 21.30 7.43
C GLN A 236 -6.70 22.27 8.45
N ASP A 237 -5.39 22.54 8.42
CA ASP A 237 -4.74 23.51 9.32
C ASP A 237 -5.33 24.93 9.17
N ALA A 238 -5.55 25.37 7.93
CA ALA A 238 -6.19 26.65 7.65
C ALA A 238 -7.63 26.71 8.20
N LEU A 239 -8.40 25.63 8.07
CA LEU A 239 -9.76 25.53 8.63
C LEU A 239 -9.73 25.57 10.17
N ILE A 240 -8.82 24.82 10.81
CA ILE A 240 -8.66 24.81 12.27
C ILE A 240 -8.29 26.21 12.79
N LYS A 241 -7.37 26.89 12.12
CA LYS A 241 -6.93 28.23 12.48
C LYS A 241 -7.90 29.37 12.12
N GLY A 242 -8.84 29.08 11.23
CA GLY A 242 -9.77 30.07 10.71
C GLY A 242 -9.16 30.98 9.65
N ASP A 243 -8.11 30.53 8.98
CA ASP A 243 -7.45 31.28 7.91
C ASP A 243 -8.21 31.11 6.58
N VAL A 244 -9.21 31.97 6.40
CA VAL A 244 -10.07 31.98 5.21
C VAL A 244 -9.25 32.23 3.92
N VAL A 245 -8.22 33.08 4.00
CA VAL A 245 -7.41 33.44 2.83
C VAL A 245 -6.59 32.23 2.39
N LYS A 246 -5.90 31.57 3.31
CA LYS A 246 -5.12 30.37 3.04
C LYS A 246 -6.02 29.23 2.51
N ALA A 247 -7.16 29.00 3.16
CA ALA A 247 -8.11 27.96 2.73
C ALA A 247 -8.57 28.17 1.27
N ASN A 248 -8.95 29.42 0.90
CA ASN A 248 -9.36 29.72 -0.47
C ASN A 248 -8.20 29.61 -1.48
N ARG A 249 -6.97 29.98 -1.12
CA ARG A 249 -5.81 29.83 -2.00
C ARG A 249 -5.54 28.35 -2.29
N ILE A 250 -5.62 27.47 -1.28
CA ILE A 250 -5.40 26.03 -1.43
C ILE A 250 -6.48 25.44 -2.34
N THR A 251 -7.76 25.74 -2.10
CA THR A 251 -8.85 25.18 -2.91
C THR A 251 -8.87 25.73 -4.35
N GLN A 252 -8.39 26.95 -4.57
CA GLN A 252 -8.18 27.48 -5.92
C GLN A 252 -7.06 26.70 -6.65
N TYR A 253 -5.97 26.37 -5.94
CA TYR A 253 -4.91 25.51 -6.47
C TYR A 253 -5.45 24.12 -6.83
N PHE A 254 -6.22 23.47 -5.96
CA PHE A 254 -6.85 22.18 -6.23
C PHE A 254 -7.73 22.24 -7.50
N SER A 255 -8.52 23.28 -7.65
CA SER A 255 -9.41 23.45 -8.82
C SER A 255 -8.66 23.65 -10.14
N SER A 256 -7.40 24.07 -10.10
CA SER A 256 -6.56 24.29 -11.28
C SER A 256 -5.63 23.10 -11.59
N SER A 257 -5.47 22.17 -10.66
CA SER A 257 -4.56 21.02 -10.77
C SER A 257 -5.31 19.72 -11.06
N LYS A 258 -4.82 18.95 -12.02
CA LYS A 258 -5.35 17.61 -12.31
C LYS A 258 -4.97 16.57 -11.24
N ASP A 259 -3.94 16.85 -10.45
CA ASP A 259 -3.43 15.95 -9.42
C ASP A 259 -4.28 15.97 -8.13
N HIS A 260 -5.21 16.94 -8.03
CA HIS A 260 -6.11 17.13 -6.89
C HIS A 260 -7.59 17.02 -7.28
N PRO A 261 -8.08 15.84 -7.68
CA PRO A 261 -9.50 15.65 -8.00
C PRO A 261 -10.35 15.97 -6.77
N MET A 262 -11.36 16.82 -6.90
CA MET A 262 -12.19 17.27 -5.77
C MET A 262 -12.79 16.09 -4.99
N VAL A 263 -13.20 15.01 -5.66
CA VAL A 263 -13.75 13.81 -5.02
C VAL A 263 -12.78 13.20 -4.00
N LYS A 264 -11.47 13.15 -4.33
CA LYS A 264 -10.44 12.61 -3.45
C LYS A 264 -10.22 13.51 -2.24
N GLU A 265 -9.98 14.79 -2.48
CA GLU A 265 -9.69 15.76 -1.41
C GLU A 265 -10.89 15.95 -0.47
N LEU A 266 -12.11 15.92 -1.03
CA LEU A 266 -13.36 15.97 -0.27
C LEU A 266 -13.48 14.77 0.67
N GLY A 267 -13.11 13.56 0.21
CA GLY A 267 -13.14 12.35 1.02
C GLY A 267 -12.20 12.41 2.23
N ILE A 268 -10.98 12.91 2.02
CA ILE A 268 -9.98 13.07 3.10
C ILE A 268 -10.47 14.10 4.12
N LEU A 269 -10.97 15.23 3.65
CA LEU A 269 -11.48 16.29 4.52
C LEU A 269 -12.73 15.85 5.29
N TYR A 270 -13.62 15.10 4.65
CA TYR A 270 -14.76 14.46 5.31
C TYR A 270 -14.31 13.53 6.45
N GLY A 271 -13.29 12.69 6.20
CA GLY A 271 -12.73 11.82 7.23
C GLY A 271 -12.24 12.56 8.46
N PHE A 272 -11.63 13.74 8.28
CA PHE A 272 -11.23 14.60 9.39
C PHE A 272 -12.44 15.07 10.22
N PHE A 273 -13.50 15.56 9.59
CA PHE A 273 -14.69 16.02 10.33
C PHE A 273 -15.51 14.87 10.94
N ALA A 274 -15.52 13.69 10.31
CA ALA A 274 -16.12 12.49 10.88
C ALA A 274 -15.38 12.08 12.17
N ASN A 275 -14.05 12.06 12.13
CA ASN A 275 -13.22 11.82 13.32
C ASN A 275 -13.38 12.92 14.38
N LEU A 276 -13.53 14.18 13.98
CA LEU A 276 -13.82 15.27 14.91
C LEU A 276 -15.16 15.04 15.64
N MET A 277 -16.18 14.51 14.95
CA MET A 277 -17.42 14.13 15.59
C MET A 277 -17.21 13.03 16.62
N ILE A 278 -16.43 12.00 16.30
CA ILE A 278 -16.05 10.95 17.26
C ILE A 278 -15.33 11.58 18.46
N TYR A 279 -14.35 12.45 18.21
CA TYR A 279 -13.60 13.13 19.29
C TYR A 279 -14.48 13.91 20.25
N HIS A 280 -15.54 14.57 19.77
CA HIS A 280 -16.48 15.29 20.64
C HIS A 280 -17.12 14.38 21.68
N TYR A 281 -17.45 13.15 21.34
CA TYR A 281 -18.16 12.18 22.17
C TYR A 281 -17.27 11.20 22.91
N LEU A 282 -15.94 11.30 22.76
CA LEU A 282 -15.01 10.47 23.53
C LEU A 282 -15.12 10.83 25.03
N PRO A 283 -15.32 9.83 25.91
CA PRO A 283 -15.31 10.03 27.36
C PRO A 283 -13.91 10.35 27.89
N ASP A 284 -12.88 9.76 27.28
CA ASP A 284 -11.47 9.99 27.59
C ASP A 284 -10.76 10.55 26.34
N LYS A 285 -10.21 11.76 26.46
CA LYS A 285 -9.53 12.50 25.39
C LYS A 285 -8.02 12.55 25.58
N THR A 286 -7.47 11.64 26.38
CA THR A 286 -6.00 11.46 26.44
C THR A 286 -5.47 11.02 25.08
N ASP A 287 -4.28 11.48 24.72
CA ASP A 287 -3.69 11.27 23.39
C ASP A 287 -3.70 9.80 22.97
N ARG A 288 -3.41 8.89 23.88
CA ARG A 288 -3.36 7.45 23.60
C ARG A 288 -4.75 6.86 23.31
N VAL A 289 -5.75 7.23 24.10
CA VAL A 289 -7.13 6.70 23.94
C VAL A 289 -7.78 7.31 22.71
N ALA A 290 -7.64 8.64 22.55
CA ALA A 290 -8.18 9.35 21.41
C ALA A 290 -7.53 8.87 20.09
N ALA A 291 -6.21 8.71 20.04
CA ALA A 291 -5.52 8.18 18.86
C ALA A 291 -6.04 6.82 18.45
N GLY A 292 -6.25 5.91 19.42
CA GLY A 292 -6.81 4.58 19.14
C GLY A 292 -8.25 4.63 18.61
N ALA A 293 -9.09 5.48 19.19
CA ALA A 293 -10.49 5.63 18.78
C ALA A 293 -10.64 6.28 17.39
N LEU A 294 -9.77 7.24 17.07
CA LEU A 294 -9.77 7.97 15.78
C LEU A 294 -9.01 7.23 14.68
N GLY A 295 -8.20 6.21 15.02
CA GLY A 295 -7.34 5.53 14.05
C GLY A 295 -6.23 6.42 13.49
N VAL A 296 -5.68 7.35 14.30
CA VAL A 296 -4.61 8.28 13.91
C VAL A 296 -3.40 8.15 14.82
N ALA A 297 -2.23 8.66 14.38
CA ALA A 297 -1.08 8.72 15.28
C ALA A 297 -1.33 9.72 16.43
N PRO A 298 -0.80 9.48 17.66
CA PRO A 298 -1.01 10.34 18.82
C PRO A 298 -0.68 11.81 18.58
N PHE A 299 0.30 12.07 17.74
CA PHE A 299 0.71 13.43 17.34
C PHE A 299 -0.45 14.26 16.73
N PHE A 300 -1.38 13.64 16.03
CA PHE A 300 -2.51 14.34 15.39
C PHE A 300 -3.69 14.62 16.34
N VAL A 301 -3.72 14.05 17.54
CA VAL A 301 -4.82 14.27 18.49
C VAL A 301 -4.95 15.75 18.87
N LYS A 302 -3.82 16.47 18.96
CA LYS A 302 -3.82 17.91 19.21
C LYS A 302 -4.58 18.73 18.17
N ASP A 303 -4.60 18.29 16.91
CA ASP A 303 -5.30 18.98 15.83
C ASP A 303 -6.81 18.81 15.98
N TYR A 304 -7.28 17.62 16.41
CA TYR A 304 -8.69 17.40 16.78
C TYR A 304 -9.08 18.19 18.03
N ALA A 305 -8.19 18.28 19.03
CA ALA A 305 -8.44 19.11 20.20
C ALA A 305 -8.56 20.61 19.85
N ALA A 306 -7.73 21.10 18.93
CA ALA A 306 -7.81 22.47 18.43
C ALA A 306 -9.08 22.68 17.58
N ALA A 307 -9.40 21.76 16.69
CA ALA A 307 -10.62 21.80 15.88
C ALA A 307 -11.89 21.79 16.73
N ALA A 308 -11.92 20.98 17.80
CA ALA A 308 -13.08 20.89 18.72
C ALA A 308 -13.36 22.18 19.47
N LYS A 309 -12.34 23.03 19.69
CA LYS A 309 -12.51 24.38 20.26
C LYS A 309 -13.20 25.33 19.27
N ARG A 310 -12.96 25.16 17.99
CA ARG A 310 -13.50 26.01 16.93
C ARG A 310 -14.88 25.53 16.46
N TYR A 311 -15.03 24.26 16.23
CA TYR A 311 -16.24 23.63 15.71
C TYR A 311 -16.93 22.85 16.83
N SER A 312 -18.07 23.32 17.33
CA SER A 312 -18.89 22.56 18.26
C SER A 312 -19.40 21.26 17.63
N ALA A 313 -19.87 20.31 18.44
CA ALA A 313 -20.47 19.06 17.95
C ALA A 313 -21.62 19.34 16.96
N GLY A 314 -22.51 20.31 17.28
CA GLY A 314 -23.61 20.72 16.40
C GLY A 314 -23.11 21.29 15.05
N LYS A 315 -22.06 22.15 15.08
CA LYS A 315 -21.45 22.71 13.86
C LYS A 315 -20.77 21.59 13.05
N THR A 316 -20.07 20.66 13.71
CA THR A 316 -19.42 19.52 13.08
C THR A 316 -20.46 18.64 12.37
N PHE A 317 -21.62 18.41 12.99
CA PHE A 317 -22.71 17.67 12.37
C PHE A 317 -23.25 18.36 11.12
N ALA A 318 -23.44 19.69 11.18
CA ALA A 318 -23.85 20.47 10.01
C ALA A 318 -22.83 20.39 8.87
N ILE A 319 -21.53 20.48 9.20
CA ILE A 319 -20.43 20.37 8.23
C ILE A 319 -20.45 19.00 7.53
N ILE A 320 -20.68 17.90 8.26
CA ILE A 320 -20.84 16.56 7.67
C ILE A 320 -22.01 16.56 6.66
N GLY A 321 -23.10 17.25 6.97
CA GLY A 321 -24.21 17.45 6.04
C GLY A 321 -23.80 18.20 4.75
N TYR A 322 -22.95 19.22 4.89
CA TYR A 322 -22.45 19.98 3.72
C TYR A 322 -21.57 19.12 2.80
N PHE A 323 -20.72 18.27 3.38
CA PHE A 323 -19.94 17.30 2.58
C PHE A 323 -20.83 16.38 1.76
N ARG A 324 -21.90 15.84 2.36
CA ARG A 324 -22.88 14.99 1.66
C ARG A 324 -23.54 15.73 0.52
N GLU A 325 -23.93 17.00 0.73
CA GLU A 325 -24.56 17.83 -0.30
C GLU A 325 -23.59 18.06 -1.47
N ILE A 326 -22.34 18.43 -1.19
CA ILE A 326 -21.33 18.69 -2.21
C ILE A 326 -20.98 17.40 -2.98
N ASP A 327 -20.83 16.26 -2.30
CA ASP A 327 -20.56 14.97 -2.95
C ASP A 327 -21.70 14.57 -3.91
N ALA A 328 -22.95 14.77 -3.51
CA ALA A 328 -24.11 14.53 -4.39
C ALA A 328 -24.06 15.42 -5.65
N ARG A 329 -23.71 16.70 -5.49
CA ARG A 329 -23.62 17.66 -6.59
C ARG A 329 -22.43 17.34 -7.51
N LEU A 330 -21.29 16.89 -6.98
CA LEU A 330 -20.16 16.39 -7.78
C LEU A 330 -20.54 15.21 -8.67
N LYS A 331 -21.47 14.38 -8.20
CA LYS A 331 -22.00 13.22 -8.95
C LYS A 331 -23.16 13.60 -9.90
N GLY A 332 -23.42 14.90 -10.08
CA GLY A 332 -24.45 15.41 -10.98
C GLY A 332 -25.87 15.45 -10.42
N ILE A 333 -26.07 15.10 -9.15
CA ILE A 333 -27.39 15.16 -8.50
C ILE A 333 -27.71 16.62 -8.19
N ASN A 334 -28.82 17.13 -8.76
CA ASN A 334 -29.27 18.52 -8.62
C ASN A 334 -28.22 19.58 -9.01
N ASN A 335 -27.27 19.23 -9.86
CA ASN A 335 -26.21 20.15 -10.27
C ASN A 335 -25.66 19.84 -11.66
N PRO A 336 -26.32 20.22 -12.75
CA PRO A 336 -25.86 19.89 -14.09
C PRO A 336 -24.63 20.70 -14.57
N SER A 337 -24.17 21.74 -13.86
CA SER A 337 -23.18 22.68 -14.41
C SER A 337 -22.22 23.36 -13.44
N ALA A 338 -22.23 23.07 -12.12
CA ALA A 338 -21.28 23.71 -11.22
C ALA A 338 -19.86 23.13 -11.40
N LYS A 339 -18.88 24.02 -11.45
CA LYS A 339 -17.47 23.68 -11.51
C LYS A 339 -16.94 23.38 -10.12
N ASP A 340 -15.91 22.54 -10.03
CA ASP A 340 -15.23 22.21 -8.75
C ASP A 340 -14.82 23.46 -7.98
N ALA A 341 -14.36 24.51 -8.67
CA ALA A 341 -13.99 25.78 -8.06
C ALA A 341 -15.14 26.46 -7.30
N ASP A 342 -16.36 26.38 -7.82
CA ASP A 342 -17.53 26.99 -7.19
C ASP A 342 -17.99 26.16 -6.01
N LEU A 343 -17.96 24.84 -6.14
CA LEU A 343 -18.28 23.90 -5.06
C LEU A 343 -17.29 24.02 -3.88
N TRP A 344 -15.98 24.20 -4.17
CA TRP A 344 -14.98 24.46 -3.14
C TRP A 344 -15.24 25.75 -2.37
N LYS A 345 -15.50 26.85 -3.09
CA LYS A 345 -15.82 28.16 -2.46
C LYS A 345 -17.02 28.06 -1.54
N GLU A 346 -18.08 27.42 -2.02
CA GLU A 346 -19.30 27.21 -1.25
C GLU A 346 -19.04 26.38 0.00
N LEU A 347 -18.31 25.27 -0.12
CA LEU A 347 -17.97 24.39 0.99
C LEU A 347 -17.16 25.12 2.06
N ILE A 348 -16.08 25.82 1.64
CA ILE A 348 -15.24 26.59 2.57
C ILE A 348 -16.05 27.67 3.29
N TYR A 349 -16.90 28.37 2.56
CA TYR A 349 -17.78 29.35 3.17
C TYR A 349 -18.69 28.73 4.24
N LYS A 350 -19.40 27.63 3.90
CA LYS A 350 -20.30 26.92 4.83
C LYS A 350 -19.57 26.35 6.06
N ILE A 351 -18.32 25.92 5.91
CA ILE A 351 -17.52 25.40 7.03
C ILE A 351 -17.11 26.53 7.97
N MET A 352 -16.68 27.67 7.43
CA MET A 352 -16.04 28.71 8.22
C MET A 352 -17.03 29.71 8.82
N HIS A 353 -18.25 29.80 8.29
CA HIS A 353 -19.35 30.63 8.78
C HIS A 353 -20.53 29.79 9.26
#